data_1a7da3d4009e18c725209e03e1f66330
#
_entry.id   1a7da3d4009e18c725209e03e1f66330
#
_cell.length_a   1.000
_cell.length_b   1.000
_cell.length_c   1.000
_cell.angle_alpha   90.00
_cell.angle_beta   90.00
_cell.angle_gamma   90.00
#
_symmetry.space_group_name_H-M   'P 1'
#
loop_
_entity.id
_entity.type
_entity.pdbx_description
1 polymer ?
#
loop_
_entity_poly.entity_id
_entity_poly.type
_entity_poly.pdbx_seq_one_letter_code
_entity_poly.pdbx_strand_id
1 'polypeptide(L)'
;SYAIKQTFYIGTSDDKAGSFKNLTVSSVKVNATAGSKLENAMRVLVVGEDGWVVWKKGDDATAGWVKQYKNMSTQTDITGYDTEGYLDDAIAAAASGKVDVYVFYDGADDDVKTTQLADLTGCGVTITFTATPVNTDGSDVNANNEATGA
;
A
#
# COMPACT_ATOMS: atom_id res chain seq x y z
N SER A 1 -16.26 12.98 7.19
CA SER A 1 -15.28 12.03 6.67
C SER A 1 -13.92 12.37 7.27
N TYR A 2 -13.37 11.48 8.07
CA TYR A 2 -12.04 11.66 8.64
C TYR A 2 -11.06 10.83 7.79
N ALA A 3 -10.20 11.52 7.06
CA ALA A 3 -9.08 10.91 6.35
C ALA A 3 -7.78 11.51 6.88
N ILE A 4 -6.82 10.65 7.18
CA ILE A 4 -5.44 11.05 7.50
C ILE A 4 -4.62 10.80 6.24
N LYS A 5 -3.88 11.82 5.81
CA LYS A 5 -2.94 11.71 4.68
C LYS A 5 -1.51 11.81 5.17
N GLN A 6 -0.65 10.93 4.67
CA GLN A 6 0.79 11.01 4.85
C GLN A 6 1.49 10.80 3.51
N THR A 7 2.48 11.61 3.21
CA THR A 7 3.28 11.53 1.98
C THR A 7 4.65 10.97 2.29
N PHE A 8 5.08 10.01 1.47
CA PHE A 8 6.41 9.41 1.50
C PHE A 8 7.09 9.60 0.15
N TYR A 9 8.41 9.62 0.17
CA TYR A 9 9.25 9.57 -1.03
C TYR A 9 10.11 8.33 -0.96
N ILE A 10 9.96 7.44 -1.95
CA ILE A 10 10.64 6.15 -2.02
C ILE A 10 11.62 6.20 -3.18
N GLY A 11 12.88 6.00 -2.89
CA GLY A 11 13.90 6.08 -3.90
C GLY A 11 15.28 5.65 -3.39
N THR A 12 16.28 5.80 -4.24
CA THR A 12 17.68 5.61 -3.90
C THR A 12 18.33 6.95 -3.67
N SER A 13 19.21 7.03 -2.67
CA SER A 13 19.95 8.26 -2.34
C SER A 13 21.22 8.43 -3.17
N ASP A 14 21.58 7.44 -3.97
CA ASP A 14 22.86 7.38 -4.69
C ASP A 14 22.64 6.93 -6.14
N ASP A 15 23.26 7.63 -7.08
CA ASP A 15 23.25 7.30 -8.50
C ASP A 15 23.90 5.93 -8.81
N LYS A 16 24.72 5.42 -7.91
CA LYS A 16 25.34 4.09 -7.99
C LYS A 16 24.46 2.96 -7.49
N ALA A 17 23.40 3.29 -6.77
CA ALA A 17 22.51 2.30 -6.18
C ALA A 17 21.58 1.60 -7.20
N GLY A 18 21.60 2.05 -8.45
CA GLY A 18 20.72 1.52 -9.50
C GLY A 18 19.30 2.10 -9.43
N SER A 19 18.46 1.61 -10.30
CA SER A 19 17.04 1.95 -10.38
C SER A 19 16.18 0.80 -9.91
N PHE A 20 14.87 1.03 -9.74
CA PHE A 20 13.90 -0.05 -9.56
C PHE A 20 12.64 0.20 -10.36
N LYS A 21 11.89 -0.88 -10.53
CA LYS A 21 10.60 -0.89 -11.22
C LYS A 21 9.55 -1.61 -10.40
N ASN A 22 8.30 -1.42 -10.79
CA ASN A 22 7.16 -2.14 -10.24
C ASN A 22 7.04 -1.97 -8.73
N LEU A 23 7.13 -0.72 -8.25
CA LEU A 23 6.88 -0.41 -6.85
C LEU A 23 5.44 -0.77 -6.49
N THR A 24 5.24 -1.60 -5.48
CA THR A 24 3.91 -2.01 -5.01
C THR A 24 3.85 -2.12 -3.50
N VAL A 25 2.64 -2.21 -2.97
CA VAL A 25 2.39 -2.57 -1.58
C VAL A 25 2.25 -4.09 -1.49
N SER A 26 3.14 -4.73 -0.76
CA SER A 26 3.10 -6.18 -0.53
C SER A 26 2.26 -6.57 0.67
N SER A 27 2.16 -5.71 1.68
CA SER A 27 1.31 -5.95 2.84
C SER A 27 0.92 -4.67 3.56
N VAL A 28 -0.25 -4.71 4.19
CA VAL A 28 -0.72 -3.71 5.16
C VAL A 28 -1.02 -4.44 6.46
N LYS A 29 -0.59 -3.87 7.57
CA LYS A 29 -0.90 -4.34 8.91
C LYS A 29 -1.40 -3.17 9.73
N VAL A 30 -2.53 -3.35 10.40
CA VAL A 30 -3.10 -2.37 11.31
C VAL A 30 -3.02 -2.92 12.73
N ASN A 31 -2.47 -2.10 13.64
CA ASN A 31 -2.53 -2.36 15.06
C ASN A 31 -3.71 -1.56 15.62
N ALA A 32 -4.83 -2.23 15.82
CA ALA A 32 -6.03 -1.65 16.43
C ALA A 32 -6.19 -2.12 17.87
N THR A 33 -7.02 -1.42 18.63
CA THR A 33 -7.41 -1.86 19.96
C THR A 33 -8.12 -3.20 19.86
N ALA A 34 -7.71 -4.15 20.68
CA ALA A 34 -8.28 -5.51 20.68
C ALA A 34 -9.80 -5.45 20.87
N GLY A 35 -10.54 -6.12 19.97
CA GLY A 35 -12.01 -6.16 19.98
C GLY A 35 -12.70 -4.99 19.30
N SER A 36 -11.96 -4.01 18.78
CA SER A 36 -12.53 -2.92 17.98
C SER A 36 -13.05 -3.45 16.63
N LYS A 37 -14.29 -3.10 16.31
CA LYS A 37 -14.88 -3.40 15.00
C LYS A 37 -14.56 -2.34 13.95
N LEU A 38 -14.02 -1.19 14.34
CA LEU A 38 -13.66 -0.11 13.43
C LEU A 38 -12.62 -0.53 12.38
N GLU A 39 -11.78 -1.50 12.70
CA GLU A 39 -10.82 -2.06 11.76
C GLU A 39 -11.50 -2.62 10.50
N ASN A 40 -12.73 -3.15 10.62
CA ASN A 40 -13.50 -3.66 9.47
C ASN A 40 -13.89 -2.54 8.50
N ALA A 41 -14.22 -1.38 9.04
CA ALA A 41 -14.61 -0.20 8.25
C ALA A 41 -13.42 0.61 7.75
N MET A 42 -12.22 0.37 8.26
CA MET A 42 -11.01 1.09 7.88
C MET A 42 -10.56 0.69 6.48
N ARG A 43 -10.11 1.68 5.71
CA ARG A 43 -9.51 1.52 4.39
C ARG A 43 -8.17 2.23 4.37
N VAL A 44 -7.21 1.64 3.67
CA VAL A 44 -5.90 2.23 3.40
C VAL A 44 -5.76 2.36 1.89
N LEU A 45 -5.76 3.60 1.40
CA LEU A 45 -5.52 3.93 -0.01
C LEU A 45 -4.07 4.38 -0.14
N VAL A 46 -3.35 3.76 -1.05
CA VAL A 46 -1.98 4.14 -1.41
C VAL A 46 -1.95 4.57 -2.86
N VAL A 47 -1.48 5.78 -3.10
CA VAL A 47 -1.44 6.42 -4.43
C VAL A 47 0.01 6.73 -4.79
N GLY A 48 0.49 6.17 -5.89
CA GLY A 48 1.78 6.49 -6.49
C GLY A 48 1.65 7.38 -7.72
N GLU A 49 2.72 7.50 -8.49
CA GLU A 49 2.75 8.31 -9.72
C GLU A 49 1.93 7.66 -10.85
N ASP A 50 1.94 6.33 -10.95
CA ASP A 50 1.35 5.59 -12.07
C ASP A 50 0.10 4.81 -11.68
N GLY A 51 -0.13 4.58 -10.38
CA GLY A 51 -1.25 3.77 -9.95
C GLY A 51 -1.62 3.94 -8.47
N TRP A 52 -2.66 3.24 -8.08
CA TRP A 52 -3.16 3.25 -6.71
C TRP A 52 -3.72 1.90 -6.29
N VAL A 53 -3.79 1.65 -4.99
CA VAL A 53 -4.35 0.44 -4.40
C VAL A 53 -5.11 0.75 -3.12
N VAL A 54 -6.24 0.09 -2.92
CA VAL A 54 -7.00 0.15 -1.68
C VAL A 54 -6.89 -1.19 -0.95
N TRP A 55 -6.59 -1.12 0.34
CA TRP A 55 -6.55 -2.26 1.23
C TRP A 55 -7.67 -2.17 2.25
N LYS A 56 -8.30 -3.30 2.52
CA LYS A 56 -9.29 -3.49 3.59
C LYS A 56 -8.93 -4.71 4.43
N LYS A 57 -9.51 -4.81 5.62
CA LYS A 57 -9.45 -6.05 6.39
C LYS A 57 -10.17 -7.18 5.62
N GLY A 58 -9.58 -8.37 5.62
CA GLY A 58 -10.19 -9.57 5.04
C GLY A 58 -11.43 -9.99 5.82
N ASP A 59 -12.36 -10.63 5.12
CA ASP A 59 -13.66 -11.02 5.68
C ASP A 59 -13.55 -12.17 6.67
N ASP A 60 -12.42 -12.88 6.65
CA ASP A 60 -12.16 -13.96 7.59
C ASP A 60 -11.01 -13.57 8.54
N ALA A 61 -11.06 -14.11 9.77
CA ALA A 61 -10.12 -13.75 10.84
C ALA A 61 -8.64 -14.10 10.51
N THR A 62 -8.40 -14.95 9.52
CA THR A 62 -7.08 -15.42 9.12
C THR A 62 -6.52 -14.68 7.89
N ALA A 63 -7.38 -14.01 7.13
CA ALA A 63 -7.02 -13.39 5.86
C ALA A 63 -6.14 -12.13 6.01
N GLY A 64 -6.08 -11.53 7.20
CA GLY A 64 -5.38 -10.26 7.39
C GLY A 64 -5.96 -9.13 6.54
N TRP A 65 -5.10 -8.25 6.04
CA TRP A 65 -5.46 -7.16 5.13
C TRP A 65 -5.30 -7.61 3.68
N VAL A 66 -6.30 -7.29 2.85
CA VAL A 66 -6.39 -7.71 1.44
C VAL A 66 -6.67 -6.52 0.54
N LYS A 67 -6.27 -6.61 -0.72
CA LYS A 67 -6.59 -5.60 -1.73
C LYS A 67 -8.08 -5.60 -2.02
N GLN A 68 -8.70 -4.42 -2.07
CA GLN A 68 -10.10 -4.24 -2.43
C GLN A 68 -10.21 -3.84 -3.89
N TYR A 69 -10.88 -4.69 -4.67
CA TYR A 69 -11.08 -4.48 -6.11
C TYR A 69 -12.51 -4.05 -6.46
N LYS A 70 -13.46 -4.12 -5.51
CA LYS A 70 -14.86 -3.82 -5.74
C LYS A 70 -15.34 -2.66 -4.89
N ASN A 71 -16.23 -1.87 -5.46
CA ASN A 71 -16.99 -0.90 -4.70
C ASN A 71 -17.87 -1.63 -3.68
N MET A 72 -17.77 -1.28 -2.40
CA MET A 72 -18.48 -1.95 -1.32
C MET A 72 -20.01 -1.76 -1.44
N SER A 73 -20.47 -0.58 -1.85
CA SER A 73 -21.89 -0.26 -1.92
C SER A 73 -22.58 -0.91 -3.11
N THR A 74 -21.92 -0.95 -4.27
CA THR A 74 -22.53 -1.43 -5.52
C THR A 74 -22.10 -2.84 -5.89
N GLN A 75 -21.10 -3.38 -5.22
CA GLN A 75 -20.45 -4.67 -5.54
C GLN A 75 -19.93 -4.74 -6.99
N THR A 76 -19.75 -3.59 -7.63
CA THR A 76 -19.19 -3.49 -8.98
C THR A 76 -17.68 -3.33 -8.90
N ASP A 77 -16.99 -3.77 -9.94
CA ASP A 77 -15.55 -3.61 -10.02
C ASP A 77 -15.18 -2.12 -10.09
N ILE A 78 -14.10 -1.76 -9.38
CA ILE A 78 -13.55 -0.41 -9.44
C ILE A 78 -12.83 -0.26 -10.78
N THR A 79 -13.33 0.63 -11.63
CA THR A 79 -12.74 0.90 -12.93
C THR A 79 -11.44 1.71 -12.79
N GLY A 80 -10.48 1.46 -13.67
CA GLY A 80 -9.19 2.14 -13.66
C GLY A 80 -8.23 1.63 -12.57
N TYR A 81 -8.56 0.54 -11.92
CA TYR A 81 -7.69 -0.10 -10.95
C TYR A 81 -6.66 -0.97 -11.66
N ASP A 82 -5.37 -0.75 -11.37
CA ASP A 82 -4.33 -1.64 -11.81
C ASP A 82 -4.34 -2.92 -10.95
N THR A 83 -4.63 -4.05 -11.59
CA THR A 83 -4.70 -5.35 -10.91
C THR A 83 -3.36 -5.81 -10.35
N GLU A 84 -2.26 -5.39 -10.96
CA GLU A 84 -0.91 -5.63 -10.44
C GLU A 84 -0.61 -4.76 -9.22
N GLY A 85 -1.31 -3.61 -9.09
CA GLY A 85 -1.16 -2.71 -7.96
C GLY A 85 0.18 -1.97 -7.96
N TYR A 86 0.76 -1.72 -9.13
CA TYR A 86 1.97 -0.92 -9.25
C TYR A 86 1.67 0.55 -8.97
N LEU A 87 2.44 1.13 -8.05
CA LEU A 87 2.33 2.53 -7.66
C LEU A 87 3.22 3.40 -8.53
N ASP A 88 4.33 2.84 -9.00
CA ASP A 88 5.30 3.48 -9.85
C ASP A 88 5.96 2.42 -10.71
N ASP A 89 5.92 2.59 -12.01
CA ASP A 89 6.45 1.62 -12.98
C ASP A 89 7.98 1.63 -12.99
N ALA A 90 8.59 2.80 -12.78
CA ALA A 90 10.04 2.92 -12.78
C ALA A 90 10.54 4.12 -11.98
N ILE A 91 11.44 3.89 -11.03
CA ILE A 91 12.14 4.91 -10.26
C ILE A 91 13.61 4.87 -10.66
N ALA A 92 14.09 5.93 -11.31
CA ALA A 92 15.47 6.04 -11.74
C ALA A 92 16.45 6.12 -10.56
N ALA A 93 17.71 5.79 -10.81
CA ALA A 93 18.78 5.98 -9.83
C ALA A 93 18.85 7.44 -9.37
N ALA A 94 19.12 7.67 -8.10
CA ALA A 94 19.13 8.99 -7.44
C ALA A 94 17.81 9.78 -7.54
N ALA A 95 16.73 9.13 -7.96
CA ALA A 95 15.38 9.71 -7.98
C ALA A 95 14.50 9.12 -6.87
N SER A 96 13.33 9.71 -6.67
CA SER A 96 12.32 9.18 -5.76
C SER A 96 10.93 9.31 -6.36
N GLY A 97 10.11 8.27 -6.17
CA GLY A 97 8.68 8.29 -6.46
C GLY A 97 7.92 8.79 -5.24
N LYS A 98 6.93 9.63 -5.48
CA LYS A 98 6.03 10.11 -4.43
C LYS A 98 4.93 9.09 -4.17
N VAL A 99 4.69 8.80 -2.90
CA VAL A 99 3.61 7.93 -2.46
C VAL A 99 2.77 8.64 -1.41
N ASP A 100 1.48 8.82 -1.70
CA ASP A 100 0.50 9.35 -0.76
C ASP A 100 -0.31 8.20 -0.14
N VAL A 101 -0.34 8.14 1.18
CA VAL A 101 -1.12 7.15 1.93
C VAL A 101 -2.29 7.86 2.62
N TYR A 102 -3.48 7.35 2.38
CA TYR A 102 -4.72 7.83 3.01
C TYR A 102 -5.30 6.72 3.88
N VAL A 103 -5.57 7.02 5.13
CA VAL A 103 -6.31 6.15 6.03
C VAL A 103 -7.66 6.79 6.30
N PHE A 104 -8.74 6.08 6.01
CA PHE A 104 -10.11 6.57 6.18
C PHE A 104 -11.07 5.43 6.56
N TYR A 105 -12.28 5.81 6.97
CA TYR A 105 -13.36 4.87 7.25
C TYR A 105 -14.38 4.89 6.13
N ASP A 106 -14.82 3.70 5.74
CA ASP A 106 -15.96 3.54 4.85
C ASP A 106 -17.24 3.88 5.61
N GLY A 107 -17.80 5.04 5.33
CA GLY A 107 -18.99 5.52 6.04
C GLY A 107 -20.27 4.72 5.74
N ALA A 108 -20.24 3.82 4.77
CA ALA A 108 -21.33 2.89 4.46
C ALA A 108 -21.25 1.59 5.30
N ASP A 109 -20.16 1.40 6.03
CA ASP A 109 -19.96 0.21 6.87
C ASP A 109 -20.76 0.35 8.19
N ASP A 110 -21.53 -0.68 8.52
CA ASP A 110 -22.38 -0.71 9.73
C ASP A 110 -21.58 -0.65 11.05
N ASP A 111 -20.28 -0.93 11.00
CA ASP A 111 -19.38 -0.85 12.14
C ASP A 111 -18.90 0.59 12.44
N VAL A 112 -19.23 1.58 11.58
CA VAL A 112 -18.90 2.99 11.82
C VAL A 112 -19.96 3.65 12.71
N LYS A 113 -19.76 3.58 14.01
CA LYS A 113 -20.63 4.24 15.01
C LYS A 113 -19.84 5.26 15.83
N THR A 114 -20.50 6.36 16.16
CA THR A 114 -19.90 7.44 16.97
C THR A 114 -19.37 6.98 18.33
N THR A 115 -19.94 5.91 18.88
CA THR A 115 -19.50 5.31 20.15
C THR A 115 -18.15 4.60 20.07
N GLN A 116 -17.63 4.34 18.85
CA GLN A 116 -16.38 3.61 18.63
C GLN A 116 -15.20 4.51 18.25
N LEU A 117 -15.42 5.83 18.16
CA LEU A 117 -14.35 6.79 17.84
C LEU A 117 -13.20 6.79 18.86
N ALA A 118 -13.47 6.39 20.09
CA ALA A 118 -12.43 6.25 21.12
C ALA A 118 -11.44 5.12 20.82
N ASP A 119 -11.84 4.12 20.03
CA ASP A 119 -11.02 2.96 19.65
C ASP A 119 -9.92 3.32 18.63
N LEU A 120 -9.96 4.55 18.08
CA LEU A 120 -8.93 5.09 17.20
C LEU A 120 -7.66 5.52 17.92
N THR A 121 -7.73 5.67 19.23
CA THR A 121 -6.58 6.09 20.04
C THR A 121 -5.54 4.97 20.04
N GLY A 122 -4.38 5.24 19.46
CA GLY A 122 -3.29 4.27 19.41
C GLY A 122 -3.29 3.30 18.20
N CYS A 123 -4.21 3.48 17.22
CA CYS A 123 -4.11 2.75 15.96
C CYS A 123 -2.86 3.15 15.19
N GLY A 124 -2.09 2.15 14.75
CA GLY A 124 -0.96 2.32 13.84
C GLY A 124 -1.16 1.51 12.56
N VAL A 125 -0.71 2.06 11.45
CA VAL A 125 -0.72 1.36 10.15
C VAL A 125 0.72 1.15 9.71
N THR A 126 1.08 -0.10 9.44
CA THR A 126 2.36 -0.47 8.86
C THR A 126 2.15 -0.92 7.42
N ILE A 127 2.86 -0.29 6.50
CA ILE A 127 2.79 -0.61 5.07
C ILE A 127 4.16 -1.12 4.63
N THR A 128 4.18 -2.28 3.98
CA THR A 128 5.39 -2.84 3.40
C THR A 128 5.35 -2.66 1.90
N PHE A 129 6.36 -1.98 1.37
CA PHE A 129 6.56 -1.79 -0.06
C PHE A 129 7.57 -2.79 -0.60
N THR A 130 7.37 -3.21 -1.85
CA THR A 130 8.34 -4.02 -2.60
C THR A 130 8.54 -3.42 -3.99
N ALA A 131 9.73 -3.60 -4.53
CA ALA A 131 10.07 -3.21 -5.90
C ALA A 131 11.13 -4.18 -6.46
N THR A 132 11.24 -4.23 -7.77
CA THR A 132 12.26 -5.04 -8.45
C THR A 132 13.47 -4.17 -8.75
N PRO A 133 14.66 -4.48 -8.20
CA PRO A 133 15.90 -3.78 -8.55
C PRO A 133 16.26 -4.02 -10.02
N VAL A 134 16.81 -2.99 -10.67
CA VAL A 134 17.22 -3.02 -12.08
C VAL A 134 18.67 -2.64 -12.19
N ASN A 135 19.44 -3.47 -12.92
CA ASN A 135 20.84 -3.20 -13.23
C ASN A 135 20.99 -2.00 -14.19
N THR A 136 22.19 -1.45 -14.29
CA THR A 136 22.49 -0.34 -15.19
C THR A 136 22.28 -0.68 -16.67
N ASP A 137 22.26 -1.96 -17.05
CA ASP A 137 21.95 -2.45 -18.39
C ASP A 137 20.44 -2.67 -18.64
N GLY A 138 19.60 -2.40 -17.63
CA GLY A 138 18.14 -2.58 -17.70
C GLY A 138 17.65 -3.99 -17.39
N SER A 139 18.52 -4.93 -17.09
CA SER A 139 18.12 -6.27 -16.64
C SER A 139 17.73 -6.29 -15.17
N ASP A 140 16.84 -7.21 -14.80
CA ASP A 140 16.46 -7.40 -13.42
C ASP A 140 17.64 -7.94 -12.60
N VAL A 141 17.82 -7.41 -11.38
CA VAL A 141 18.78 -7.97 -10.44
C VAL A 141 18.21 -9.26 -9.90
N ASN A 142 18.78 -10.40 -10.31
CA ASN A 142 18.46 -11.67 -9.69
C ASN A 142 19.03 -11.73 -8.28
N ALA A 143 18.24 -12.22 -7.33
CA ALA A 143 18.68 -12.44 -5.94
C ALA A 143 19.90 -13.36 -5.82
N ASN A 144 20.24 -14.09 -6.88
CA ASN A 144 21.40 -14.98 -7.00
C ASN A 144 22.53 -14.38 -7.84
N ASN A 145 22.46 -13.12 -8.21
CA ASN A 145 23.58 -12.45 -8.84
C ASN A 145 24.60 -12.08 -7.77
N GLU A 146 25.14 -13.10 -7.11
CA GLU A 146 26.50 -12.99 -6.61
C GLU A 146 27.33 -12.62 -7.83
N ALA A 147 27.99 -11.47 -7.78
CA ALA A 147 28.97 -11.11 -8.77
C ALA A 147 29.90 -12.32 -8.93
N THR A 148 29.74 -13.08 -9.99
CA THR A 148 30.78 -13.97 -10.46
C THR A 148 31.88 -13.05 -10.91
N GLY A 149 32.65 -12.56 -9.94
CA GLY A 149 33.90 -11.90 -10.19
C GLY A 149 34.78 -12.91 -10.87
N ALA A 150 35.00 -12.66 -12.12
CA ALA A 150 36.09 -13.28 -12.82
C ALA A 150 37.41 -12.73 -12.31
#